data_260e351de721319336ad127d6ab8396b
#
_entry.id   260e351de721319336ad127d6ab8396b
#
_cell.length_a   1.000
_cell.length_b   1.000
_cell.length_c   1.000
_cell.angle_alpha   90.00
_cell.angle_beta   90.00
_cell.angle_gamma   90.00
#
_symmetry.space_group_name_H-M   'P 1'
#
loop_
_entity.id
_entity.type
_entity.pdbx_description
1 polymer ?
#
loop_
_entity_poly.entity_id
_entity_poly.type
_entity_poly.pdbx_seq_one_letter_code
_entity_poly.pdbx_strand_id
1 'polypeptide(L)'
;MKKKLQLILVFYFLINVLNFSNSNENFFDEGLKLFNKKKYEDAKFFFERGIVFNPKDYNSYLYLAKIYNIEDNQKKEEKNLETTLLIDPDNEDAILMSMKIALKKSNYSRVKELSEIFKKVCKKLCNENKEILDTLANIEPKNNES
;
A
#
# COMPACT_ATOMS: atom_id res chain seq x y z
N MET A 1 -11.87 -9.15 -57.96
CA MET A 1 -12.53 -9.63 -56.71
C MET A 1 -11.54 -9.98 -55.61
N LYS A 2 -10.43 -10.69 -55.85
CA LYS A 2 -9.45 -11.10 -54.82
C LYS A 2 -8.82 -9.93 -54.00
N LYS A 3 -8.48 -8.81 -54.67
CA LYS A 3 -7.89 -7.62 -53.97
C LYS A 3 -8.87 -6.95 -52.98
N LYS A 4 -10.17 -6.89 -53.28
CA LYS A 4 -11.19 -6.35 -52.38
C LYS A 4 -11.38 -7.23 -51.14
N LEU A 5 -11.33 -8.56 -51.34
CA LEU A 5 -11.44 -9.52 -50.24
C LEU A 5 -10.23 -9.45 -49.28
N GLN A 6 -9.01 -9.27 -49.82
CA GLN A 6 -7.80 -9.08 -49.00
C GLN A 6 -7.86 -7.79 -48.15
N LEU A 7 -8.35 -6.68 -48.72
CA LEU A 7 -8.52 -5.41 -47.99
C LEU A 7 -9.52 -5.56 -46.86
N ILE A 8 -10.61 -6.28 -47.04
CA ILE A 8 -11.62 -6.52 -45.99
C ILE A 8 -11.04 -7.37 -44.86
N LEU A 9 -10.25 -8.41 -45.19
CA LEU A 9 -9.60 -9.25 -44.17
C LEU A 9 -8.56 -8.48 -43.37
N VAL A 10 -7.76 -7.60 -43.96
CA VAL A 10 -6.79 -6.75 -43.26
C VAL A 10 -7.51 -5.77 -42.38
N PHE A 11 -8.60 -5.17 -42.84
CA PHE A 11 -9.39 -4.21 -42.05
C PHE A 11 -10.08 -4.88 -40.85
N TYR A 12 -10.60 -6.10 -41.05
CA TYR A 12 -11.18 -6.91 -39.98
C TYR A 12 -10.14 -7.30 -38.94
N PHE A 13 -8.91 -7.65 -39.37
CA PHE A 13 -7.80 -7.95 -38.44
C PHE A 13 -7.36 -6.72 -37.65
N LEU A 14 -7.27 -5.55 -38.28
CA LEU A 14 -6.93 -4.28 -37.63
C LEU A 14 -7.98 -3.88 -36.60
N ILE A 15 -9.27 -4.05 -36.87
CA ILE A 15 -10.34 -3.74 -35.90
C ILE A 15 -10.24 -4.66 -34.68
N ASN A 16 -9.94 -5.94 -34.86
CA ASN A 16 -9.80 -6.87 -33.72
C ASN A 16 -8.56 -6.58 -32.86
N VAL A 17 -7.47 -6.09 -33.45
CA VAL A 17 -6.27 -5.68 -32.69
C VAL A 17 -6.54 -4.42 -31.87
N LEU A 18 -7.36 -3.48 -32.38
CA LEU A 18 -7.70 -2.25 -31.67
C LEU A 18 -8.64 -2.48 -30.47
N ASN A 19 -9.40 -3.57 -30.44
CA ASN A 19 -10.28 -3.90 -29.32
C ASN A 19 -9.55 -4.64 -28.16
N PHE A 20 -8.28 -4.99 -28.32
CA PHE A 20 -7.51 -5.71 -27.29
C PHE A 20 -6.91 -4.79 -26.22
N SER A 21 -7.10 -3.48 -26.28
CA SER A 21 -6.38 -2.55 -25.41
C SER A 21 -7.26 -1.74 -24.46
N ASN A 22 -8.37 -2.28 -23.94
CA ASN A 22 -9.17 -1.56 -22.96
C ASN A 22 -9.76 -2.44 -21.83
N SER A 23 -9.01 -3.44 -21.38
CA SER A 23 -9.22 -3.92 -20.01
C SER A 23 -8.38 -3.03 -19.10
N ASN A 24 -8.95 -1.94 -18.61
CA ASN A 24 -8.50 -1.30 -17.40
C ASN A 24 -8.76 -2.31 -16.26
N GLU A 25 -7.96 -3.39 -16.25
CA GLU A 25 -7.98 -4.35 -15.15
C GLU A 25 -7.61 -3.55 -13.91
N ASN A 26 -8.60 -3.28 -13.08
CA ASN A 26 -8.37 -2.64 -11.80
C ASN A 26 -7.76 -3.69 -10.86
N PHE A 27 -6.44 -3.92 -11.03
CA PHE A 27 -5.69 -4.89 -10.25
C PHE A 27 -5.83 -4.62 -8.74
N PHE A 28 -5.92 -3.35 -8.36
CA PHE A 28 -6.12 -3.00 -6.96
C PHE A 28 -7.46 -3.53 -6.43
N ASP A 29 -8.57 -3.34 -7.15
CA ASP A 29 -9.89 -3.80 -6.69
C ASP A 29 -9.99 -5.32 -6.59
N GLU A 30 -9.42 -6.06 -7.55
CA GLU A 30 -9.35 -7.52 -7.43
C GLU A 30 -8.47 -7.97 -6.26
N GLY A 31 -7.32 -7.33 -6.07
CA GLY A 31 -6.46 -7.56 -4.90
C GLY A 31 -7.21 -7.28 -3.58
N LEU A 32 -7.92 -6.16 -3.50
CA LEU A 32 -8.70 -5.78 -2.33
C LEU A 32 -9.82 -6.79 -2.02
N LYS A 33 -10.52 -7.25 -3.04
CA LYS A 33 -11.55 -8.29 -2.91
C LYS A 33 -10.98 -9.61 -2.36
N LEU A 34 -9.79 -10.00 -2.82
CA LEU A 34 -9.09 -11.20 -2.34
C LEU A 34 -8.56 -11.00 -0.92
N PHE A 35 -8.00 -9.83 -0.62
CA PHE A 35 -7.56 -9.47 0.73
C PHE A 35 -8.71 -9.58 1.74
N ASN A 36 -9.88 -9.03 1.42
CA ASN A 36 -11.07 -9.11 2.27
C ASN A 36 -11.58 -10.56 2.47
N LYS A 37 -11.27 -11.46 1.52
CA LYS A 37 -11.52 -12.91 1.64
C LYS A 37 -10.38 -13.65 2.34
N LYS A 38 -9.37 -12.96 2.87
CA LYS A 38 -8.15 -13.50 3.49
C LYS A 38 -7.32 -14.40 2.57
N LYS A 39 -7.47 -14.24 1.26
CA LYS A 39 -6.66 -14.92 0.24
C LYS A 39 -5.42 -14.08 -0.07
N TYR A 40 -4.51 -14.03 0.90
CA TYR A 40 -3.40 -13.08 0.88
C TYR A 40 -2.39 -13.32 -0.25
N GLU A 41 -2.07 -14.58 -0.57
CA GLU A 41 -1.17 -14.91 -1.67
C GLU A 41 -1.73 -14.42 -3.03
N ASP A 42 -3.02 -14.72 -3.27
CA ASP A 42 -3.69 -14.26 -4.50
C ASP A 42 -3.77 -12.72 -4.52
N ALA A 43 -4.06 -12.09 -3.38
CA ALA A 43 -4.11 -10.62 -3.27
C ALA A 43 -2.74 -9.98 -3.58
N LYS A 44 -1.64 -10.54 -3.06
CA LYS A 44 -0.27 -10.07 -3.35
C LYS A 44 0.00 -10.05 -4.86
N PHE A 45 -0.36 -11.12 -5.55
CA PHE A 45 -0.18 -11.20 -7.01
C PHE A 45 -0.86 -10.03 -7.73
N PHE A 46 -2.09 -9.68 -7.34
CA PHE A 46 -2.82 -8.59 -7.96
C PHE A 46 -2.25 -7.21 -7.60
N PHE A 47 -1.86 -6.98 -6.35
CA PHE A 47 -1.22 -5.72 -5.95
C PHE A 47 0.14 -5.53 -6.63
N GLU A 48 0.98 -6.57 -6.70
CA GLU A 48 2.26 -6.53 -7.40
C GLU A 48 2.08 -6.25 -8.90
N ARG A 49 1.06 -6.83 -9.51
CA ARG A 49 0.70 -6.55 -10.90
C ARG A 49 0.24 -5.09 -11.07
N GLY A 50 -0.58 -4.58 -10.16
CA GLY A 50 -1.01 -3.18 -10.14
C GLY A 50 0.18 -2.23 -10.12
N ILE A 51 1.18 -2.51 -9.30
CA ILE A 51 2.42 -1.72 -9.20
C ILE A 51 3.22 -1.73 -10.51
N VAL A 52 3.27 -2.85 -11.22
CA VAL A 52 3.97 -2.93 -12.53
C VAL A 52 3.32 -2.01 -13.56
N PHE A 53 1.99 -1.91 -13.57
CA PHE A 53 1.26 -1.03 -14.49
C PHE A 53 1.17 0.42 -14.00
N ASN A 54 1.08 0.62 -12.69
CA ASN A 54 1.05 1.93 -12.07
C ASN A 54 2.01 1.98 -10.85
N PRO A 55 3.28 2.30 -11.04
CA PRO A 55 4.26 2.39 -9.95
C PRO A 55 3.95 3.44 -8.87
N LYS A 56 2.97 4.32 -9.12
CA LYS A 56 2.50 5.34 -8.16
C LYS A 56 1.22 4.94 -7.43
N ASP A 57 0.78 3.70 -7.56
CA ASP A 57 -0.36 3.19 -6.80
C ASP A 57 0.03 2.90 -5.34
N TYR A 58 0.01 3.94 -4.51
CA TYR A 58 0.33 3.82 -3.08
C TYR A 58 -0.59 2.84 -2.35
N ASN A 59 -1.83 2.65 -2.81
CA ASN A 59 -2.76 1.70 -2.20
C ASN A 59 -2.26 0.26 -2.32
N SER A 60 -1.75 -0.14 -3.48
CA SER A 60 -1.17 -1.47 -3.67
C SER A 60 0.02 -1.71 -2.73
N TYR A 61 0.91 -0.73 -2.56
CA TYR A 61 2.01 -0.83 -1.58
C TYR A 61 1.49 -0.91 -0.14
N LEU A 62 0.51 -0.10 0.23
CA LEU A 62 -0.09 -0.15 1.57
C LEU A 62 -0.70 -1.52 1.87
N TYR A 63 -1.44 -2.10 0.93
CA TYR A 63 -2.05 -3.42 1.14
C TYR A 63 -1.02 -4.55 1.13
N LEU A 64 0.06 -4.45 0.37
CA LEU A 64 1.20 -5.35 0.50
C LEU A 64 1.83 -5.24 1.89
N ALA A 65 2.03 -4.04 2.42
CA ALA A 65 2.51 -3.86 3.79
C ALA A 65 1.57 -4.49 4.83
N LYS A 66 0.25 -4.32 4.68
CA LYS A 66 -0.74 -4.96 5.55
C LYS A 66 -0.64 -6.50 5.50
N ILE A 67 -0.42 -7.08 4.32
CA ILE A 67 -0.23 -8.53 4.19
C ILE A 67 1.07 -8.95 4.86
N TYR A 68 2.18 -8.26 4.61
CA TYR A 68 3.46 -8.58 5.24
C TYR A 68 3.46 -8.42 6.76
N ASN A 69 2.64 -7.50 7.30
CA ASN A 69 2.39 -7.43 8.74
C ASN A 69 1.70 -8.71 9.26
N ILE A 70 0.69 -9.22 8.54
CA ILE A 70 -0.01 -10.47 8.88
C ILE A 70 0.95 -11.68 8.80
N GLU A 71 1.88 -11.68 7.86
CA GLU A 71 2.90 -12.72 7.66
C GLU A 71 4.11 -12.57 8.60
N ASP A 72 4.12 -11.58 9.49
CA ASP A 72 5.24 -11.23 10.37
C ASP A 72 6.57 -10.98 9.61
N ASN A 73 6.46 -10.50 8.36
CA ASN A 73 7.60 -10.14 7.53
C ASN A 73 7.90 -8.64 7.62
N GLN A 74 8.43 -8.23 8.78
CA GLN A 74 8.66 -6.82 9.09
C GLN A 74 9.52 -6.08 8.06
N LYS A 75 10.55 -6.75 7.48
CA LYS A 75 11.42 -6.13 6.47
C LYS A 75 10.66 -5.71 5.22
N LYS A 76 9.75 -6.57 4.72
CA LYS A 76 8.92 -6.27 3.55
C LYS A 76 7.81 -5.28 3.90
N GLU A 77 7.25 -5.38 5.10
CA GLU A 77 6.28 -4.41 5.62
C GLU A 77 6.86 -3.00 5.58
N GLU A 78 8.01 -2.78 6.22
CA GLU A 78 8.68 -1.47 6.25
C GLU A 78 8.96 -0.92 4.87
N LYS A 79 9.54 -1.73 3.98
CA LYS A 79 9.85 -1.30 2.61
C LYS A 79 8.60 -0.80 1.86
N ASN A 80 7.48 -1.49 2.00
CA ASN A 80 6.24 -1.10 1.34
C ASN A 80 5.61 0.14 1.99
N LEU A 81 5.70 0.30 3.32
CA LEU A 81 5.26 1.51 4.01
C LEU A 81 6.09 2.73 3.61
N GLU A 82 7.42 2.59 3.53
CA GLU A 82 8.30 3.65 3.05
C GLU A 82 7.90 4.12 1.64
N THR A 83 7.62 3.17 0.74
CA THR A 83 7.16 3.49 -0.61
C THR A 83 5.78 4.15 -0.60
N THR A 84 4.86 3.67 0.25
CA THR A 84 3.55 4.31 0.43
C THR A 84 3.71 5.76 0.84
N LEU A 85 4.51 6.04 1.87
CA LEU A 85 4.73 7.39 2.39
C LEU A 85 5.55 8.29 1.44
N LEU A 86 6.38 7.70 0.56
CA LEU A 86 7.06 8.46 -0.48
C LEU A 86 6.07 9.00 -1.52
N ILE A 87 5.01 8.24 -1.83
CA ILE A 87 4.01 8.60 -2.84
C ILE A 87 2.86 9.41 -2.21
N ASP A 88 2.40 9.00 -1.03
CA ASP A 88 1.32 9.62 -0.25
C ASP A 88 1.81 9.88 1.20
N PRO A 89 2.49 11.02 1.43
CA PRO A 89 3.07 11.34 2.75
C PRO A 89 2.04 11.50 3.87
N ASP A 90 0.79 11.78 3.53
CA ASP A 90 -0.30 12.03 4.47
C ASP A 90 -1.14 10.78 4.75
N ASN A 91 -0.68 9.60 4.34
CA ASN A 91 -1.40 8.34 4.49
C ASN A 91 -1.47 7.93 5.96
N GLU A 92 -2.64 8.09 6.58
CA GLU A 92 -2.86 7.82 8.01
C GLU A 92 -2.50 6.37 8.40
N ASP A 93 -2.94 5.38 7.62
CA ASP A 93 -2.65 3.96 7.87
C ASP A 93 -1.14 3.69 7.84
N ALA A 94 -0.45 4.21 6.83
CA ALA A 94 0.98 3.98 6.68
C ALA A 94 1.80 4.63 7.80
N ILE A 95 1.44 5.84 8.22
CA ILE A 95 2.09 6.52 9.35
C ILE A 95 1.89 5.71 10.63
N LEU A 96 0.65 5.29 10.93
CA LEU A 96 0.35 4.51 12.14
C LEU A 96 1.07 3.14 12.15
N MET A 97 1.09 2.44 11.04
CA MET A 97 1.82 1.18 10.93
C MET A 97 3.33 1.40 11.15
N SER A 98 3.89 2.47 10.58
CA SER A 98 5.29 2.85 10.80
C SER A 98 5.59 3.20 12.25
N MET A 99 4.67 3.88 12.95
CA MET A 99 4.79 4.15 14.40
C MET A 99 4.79 2.85 15.21
N LYS A 100 3.91 1.89 14.91
CA LYS A 100 3.83 0.58 15.55
C LYS A 100 5.15 -0.20 15.39
N ILE A 101 5.75 -0.16 14.20
CA ILE A 101 7.06 -0.77 13.93
C ILE A 101 8.17 -0.07 14.73
N ALA A 102 8.20 1.26 14.72
CA ALA A 102 9.17 2.02 15.50
C ALA A 102 9.09 1.71 17.00
N LEU A 103 7.87 1.52 17.52
CA LEU A 103 7.63 1.14 18.90
C LEU A 103 8.18 -0.28 19.19
N LYS A 104 7.90 -1.26 18.33
CA LYS A 104 8.46 -2.62 18.42
C LYS A 104 10.00 -2.62 18.43
N LYS A 105 10.62 -1.68 17.70
CA LYS A 105 12.09 -1.52 17.63
C LYS A 105 12.66 -0.68 18.75
N SER A 106 11.85 -0.24 19.73
CA SER A 106 12.26 0.70 20.78
C SER A 106 12.86 2.02 20.25
N ASN A 107 12.47 2.40 19.02
CA ASN A 107 12.86 3.66 18.41
C ASN A 107 11.87 4.77 18.80
N TYR A 108 11.94 5.17 20.05
CA TYR A 108 10.98 6.11 20.67
C TYR A 108 11.02 7.50 20.04
N SER A 109 12.20 7.95 19.59
CA SER A 109 12.33 9.23 18.88
C SER A 109 11.55 9.23 17.58
N ARG A 110 11.60 8.10 16.82
CA ARG A 110 10.84 7.97 15.59
C ARG A 110 9.33 7.90 15.82
N VAL A 111 8.88 7.26 16.91
CA VAL A 111 7.46 7.27 17.30
C VAL A 111 6.98 8.68 17.51
N LYS A 112 7.73 9.50 18.29
CA LYS A 112 7.38 10.90 18.58
C LYS A 112 7.34 11.75 17.28
N GLU A 113 8.35 11.61 16.42
CA GLU A 113 8.41 12.30 15.13
C GLU A 113 7.17 12.00 14.26
N LEU A 114 6.87 10.70 14.07
CA LEU A 114 5.71 10.28 13.27
C LEU A 114 4.39 10.72 13.90
N SER A 115 4.29 10.74 15.25
CA SER A 115 3.13 11.25 15.95
C SER A 115 2.86 12.72 15.66
N GLU A 116 3.90 13.56 15.60
CA GLU A 116 3.74 14.98 15.26
C GLU A 116 3.30 15.19 13.80
N ILE A 117 3.78 14.33 12.89
CA ILE A 117 3.29 14.32 11.51
C ILE A 117 1.82 13.90 11.49
N PHE A 118 1.50 12.79 12.15
CA PHE A 118 0.16 12.24 12.19
C PHE A 118 -0.89 13.21 12.72
N LYS A 119 -0.59 13.96 13.79
CA LYS A 119 -1.49 15.00 14.34
C LYS A 119 -1.91 16.06 13.32
N LYS A 120 -1.05 16.33 12.33
CA LYS A 120 -1.32 17.35 11.29
C LYS A 120 -2.20 16.83 10.16
N VAL A 121 -2.16 15.53 9.91
CA VAL A 121 -2.79 14.91 8.73
C VAL A 121 -4.01 14.07 9.09
N CYS A 122 -4.14 13.61 10.33
CA CYS A 122 -5.20 12.69 10.73
C CYS A 122 -6.60 13.29 10.55
N LYS A 123 -7.52 12.46 10.01
CA LYS A 123 -8.95 12.79 9.80
C LYS A 123 -9.86 11.73 10.43
N LYS A 124 -9.46 10.46 10.38
CA LYS A 124 -10.28 9.32 10.79
C LYS A 124 -9.68 8.54 11.95
N LEU A 125 -8.36 8.42 11.99
CA LEU A 125 -7.64 7.53 12.91
C LEU A 125 -6.96 8.29 14.06
N CYS A 126 -7.38 9.52 14.34
CA CYS A 126 -6.73 10.40 15.34
C CYS A 126 -6.63 9.78 16.75
N ASN A 127 -7.58 8.93 17.14
CA ASN A 127 -7.55 8.26 18.45
C ASN A 127 -6.43 7.22 18.55
N GLU A 128 -6.07 6.56 17.45
CA GLU A 128 -4.99 5.56 17.40
C GLU A 128 -3.63 6.15 17.85
N ASN A 129 -3.39 7.42 17.50
CA ASN A 129 -2.18 8.11 17.91
C ASN A 129 -2.06 8.20 19.43
N LYS A 130 -3.17 8.49 20.11
CA LYS A 130 -3.19 8.57 21.57
C LYS A 130 -2.83 7.23 22.21
N GLU A 131 -3.41 6.13 21.71
CA GLU A 131 -3.12 4.78 22.22
C GLU A 131 -1.64 4.42 22.09
N ILE A 132 -1.02 4.77 20.95
CA ILE A 132 0.42 4.53 20.71
C ILE A 132 1.27 5.39 21.68
N LEU A 133 0.90 6.65 21.91
CA LEU A 133 1.62 7.53 22.82
C LEU A 133 1.44 7.11 24.29
N ASP A 134 0.26 6.65 24.70
CA ASP A 134 0.03 6.10 26.02
C ASP A 134 0.87 4.83 26.25
N THR A 135 0.98 3.98 25.23
CA THR A 135 1.88 2.82 25.27
C THR A 135 3.34 3.24 25.39
N LEU A 136 3.78 4.22 24.59
CA LEU A 136 5.13 4.77 24.64
C LEU A 136 5.47 5.31 26.04
N ALA A 137 4.56 6.08 26.64
CA ALA A 137 4.76 6.65 27.96
C ALA A 137 4.95 5.60 29.07
N ASN A 138 4.39 4.39 28.87
CA ASN A 138 4.52 3.30 29.83
C ASN A 138 5.82 2.50 29.68
N ILE A 139 6.43 2.48 28.48
CA ILE A 139 7.59 1.63 28.17
C ILE A 139 8.90 2.41 28.00
N GLU A 140 8.82 3.72 27.67
CA GLU A 140 10.01 4.54 27.51
C GLU A 140 10.71 4.72 28.86
N PRO A 141 12.02 4.40 28.99
CA PRO A 141 12.75 4.63 30.23
C PRO A 141 12.67 6.10 30.60
N LYS A 142 12.19 6.40 31.83
CA LYS A 142 12.26 7.76 32.37
C LYS A 142 13.74 8.05 32.62
N ASN A 143 14.31 9.01 31.87
CA ASN A 143 15.61 9.52 32.21
C ASN A 143 15.46 10.17 33.58
N ASN A 144 15.96 9.48 34.62
CA ASN A 144 16.14 10.12 35.91
C ASN A 144 17.22 11.19 35.69
N GLU A 145 16.79 12.43 35.56
CA GLU A 145 17.68 13.57 35.69
C GLU A 145 18.25 13.51 37.12
N SER A 146 19.49 13.09 37.20
CA SER A 146 20.32 13.16 38.42
C SER A 146 21.20 14.39 38.34
#